data_7f651523421af3dcacd726ea59f699d3
#
_entry.id   7f651523421af3dcacd726ea59f699d3
#
_cell.length_a   1.000
_cell.length_b   1.000
_cell.length_c   1.000
_cell.angle_alpha   90.00
_cell.angle_beta   90.00
_cell.angle_gamma   90.00
#
_symmetry.space_group_name_H-M   'P 1'
#
loop_
_entity.id
_entity.type
_entity.pdbx_description
1 polymer ?
#
loop_
_entity_poly.entity_id
_entity_poly.type
_entity_poly.pdbx_seq_one_letter_code
_entity_poly.pdbx_strand_id
1 'polypeptide(L)'
;MPSISVIVPVYQAEKYVKKCVESVLKQTFPDWELLLIDDCSTDETPAICDQCAAEDDRIRVFHKKKNGGVSAARNLGLNEAKGDYIAFLDADDRFEFRALETLWCLREQTGADTVGCAHLNLAPNGNKSVELLLPAGVYDEQGIREGIVYPLLGDRLTAPVFNGFIWRYLFSAEILRSARITFEGAYLEDELFLMEYFCNAKKLAVTEQPLYRYFLNPSSVTHKYMKDFMKVFARFMQRKEALVQKYQLEAARPQWRENSNWAGLLIAIGNEYAASNPKTVRLKQETVKEICRRPEMAKAIAAITPMGLSPNKQMVANFVKGGHFFILTQMYRLKNRI
;
A
#
# COMPACT_ATOMS: atom_id res chain seq x y z
N MET A 1 -16.31 -1.43 24.82
CA MET A 1 -16.04 -1.18 23.39
C MET A 1 -14.74 -1.93 23.08
N PRO A 2 -14.55 -2.49 21.88
CA PRO A 2 -13.34 -3.23 21.56
C PRO A 2 -12.11 -2.30 21.57
N SER A 3 -10.94 -2.83 21.95
CA SER A 3 -9.69 -2.08 21.87
C SER A 3 -9.21 -1.94 20.43
N ILE A 4 -9.42 -2.97 19.59
CA ILE A 4 -8.94 -3.00 18.20
C ILE A 4 -10.10 -3.28 17.25
N SER A 5 -10.25 -2.44 16.21
CA SER A 5 -11.09 -2.75 15.04
C SER A 5 -10.20 -3.23 13.89
N VAL A 6 -10.40 -4.47 13.46
CA VAL A 6 -9.76 -5.04 12.27
C VAL A 6 -10.67 -4.77 11.07
N ILE A 7 -10.19 -4.03 10.07
CA ILE A 7 -10.95 -3.67 8.86
C ILE A 7 -10.45 -4.51 7.69
N VAL A 8 -11.35 -5.27 7.07
CA VAL A 8 -11.08 -6.11 5.90
C VAL A 8 -11.94 -5.65 4.73
N PRO A 9 -11.38 -4.96 3.74
CA PRO A 9 -12.07 -4.72 2.47
C PRO A 9 -12.14 -6.03 1.70
N VAL A 10 -13.33 -6.40 1.23
CA VAL A 10 -13.58 -7.70 0.58
C VAL A 10 -14.20 -7.44 -0.80
N TYR A 11 -13.64 -8.06 -1.84
CA TYR A 11 -14.22 -8.05 -3.18
C TYR A 11 -13.78 -9.28 -3.98
N GLN A 12 -14.74 -10.11 -4.44
CA GLN A 12 -14.49 -11.34 -5.22
C GLN A 12 -13.44 -12.24 -4.54
N ALA A 13 -13.62 -12.50 -3.23
CA ALA A 13 -12.64 -13.16 -2.38
C ALA A 13 -13.10 -14.52 -1.84
N GLU A 14 -14.08 -15.19 -2.50
CA GLU A 14 -14.65 -16.46 -2.07
C GLU A 14 -13.63 -17.55 -1.69
N LYS A 15 -12.45 -17.53 -2.36
CA LYS A 15 -11.36 -18.51 -2.15
C LYS A 15 -10.49 -18.19 -0.93
N TYR A 16 -10.55 -16.96 -0.40
CA TYR A 16 -9.57 -16.46 0.54
C TYR A 16 -10.18 -15.99 1.86
N VAL A 17 -11.33 -15.30 1.81
CA VAL A 17 -11.92 -14.57 2.93
C VAL A 17 -12.13 -15.43 4.17
N LYS A 18 -12.53 -16.69 4.03
CA LYS A 18 -12.70 -17.60 5.17
C LYS A 18 -11.41 -17.78 5.96
N LYS A 19 -10.29 -17.99 5.27
CA LYS A 19 -8.97 -18.17 5.90
C LYS A 19 -8.42 -16.86 6.50
N CYS A 20 -8.76 -15.73 5.91
CA CYS A 20 -8.50 -14.41 6.46
C CYS A 20 -9.21 -14.25 7.82
N VAL A 21 -10.52 -14.46 7.86
CA VAL A 21 -11.35 -14.41 9.08
C VAL A 21 -10.85 -15.39 10.15
N GLU A 22 -10.57 -16.64 9.77
CA GLU A 22 -10.01 -17.62 10.70
C GLU A 22 -8.71 -17.17 11.36
N SER A 23 -7.88 -16.36 10.69
CA SER A 23 -6.65 -15.82 11.26
C SER A 23 -6.90 -14.76 12.34
N VAL A 24 -8.03 -14.04 12.25
CA VAL A 24 -8.47 -13.08 13.28
C VAL A 24 -9.14 -13.82 14.45
N LEU A 25 -10.00 -14.79 14.16
CA LEU A 25 -10.65 -15.62 15.20
C LEU A 25 -9.64 -16.35 16.10
N LYS A 26 -8.48 -16.71 15.54
CA LYS A 26 -7.41 -17.42 16.28
C LYS A 26 -6.46 -16.49 17.04
N GLN A 27 -6.67 -15.17 17.04
CA GLN A 27 -5.80 -14.24 17.77
C GLN A 27 -5.87 -14.49 19.28
N THR A 28 -4.70 -14.41 19.93
CA THR A 28 -4.60 -14.57 21.39
C THR A 28 -5.07 -13.33 22.14
N PHE A 29 -5.10 -12.17 21.52
CA PHE A 29 -5.70 -10.96 22.08
C PHE A 29 -7.22 -11.01 21.87
N PRO A 30 -8.06 -10.96 22.94
CA PRO A 30 -9.49 -11.23 22.81
C PRO A 30 -10.34 -10.00 22.47
N ASP A 31 -9.84 -8.78 22.74
CA ASP A 31 -10.65 -7.55 22.72
C ASP A 31 -10.57 -6.83 21.37
N TRP A 32 -11.16 -7.45 20.34
CA TRP A 32 -11.24 -6.93 18.99
C TRP A 32 -12.65 -7.05 18.41
N GLU A 33 -12.95 -6.25 17.40
CA GLU A 33 -14.02 -6.45 16.44
C GLU A 33 -13.45 -6.63 15.04
N LEU A 34 -14.16 -7.37 14.18
CA LEU A 34 -13.81 -7.57 12.77
C LEU A 34 -14.89 -6.97 11.88
N LEU A 35 -14.51 -6.07 11.00
CA LEU A 35 -15.38 -5.41 10.04
C LEU A 35 -15.09 -5.93 8.64
N LEU A 36 -15.98 -6.77 8.09
CA LEU A 36 -15.92 -7.26 6.72
C LEU A 36 -16.71 -6.31 5.83
N ILE A 37 -16.01 -5.59 4.95
CA ILE A 37 -16.63 -4.59 4.08
C ILE A 37 -16.68 -5.14 2.65
N ASP A 38 -17.79 -5.74 2.29
CA ASP A 38 -18.02 -6.30 0.97
C ASP A 38 -18.34 -5.19 -0.05
N ASP A 39 -17.45 -5.00 -1.00
CA ASP A 39 -17.54 -3.96 -2.05
C ASP A 39 -18.39 -4.42 -3.25
N CYS A 40 -19.58 -4.98 -2.97
CA CYS A 40 -20.52 -5.46 -3.97
C CYS A 40 -19.99 -6.67 -4.77
N SER A 41 -19.54 -7.72 -4.08
CA SER A 41 -19.12 -8.98 -4.70
C SER A 41 -20.30 -9.71 -5.36
N THR A 42 -20.01 -10.46 -6.42
CA THR A 42 -21.01 -11.22 -7.20
C THR A 42 -20.75 -12.73 -7.20
N ASP A 43 -19.71 -13.16 -6.49
CA ASP A 43 -19.39 -14.57 -6.21
C ASP A 43 -19.94 -14.98 -4.82
N GLU A 44 -19.52 -16.11 -4.27
CA GLU A 44 -19.96 -16.59 -2.94
C GLU A 44 -19.41 -15.78 -1.75
N THR A 45 -18.63 -14.71 -1.99
CA THR A 45 -18.03 -13.89 -0.94
C THR A 45 -19.05 -13.35 0.08
N PRO A 46 -20.21 -12.75 -0.32
CA PRO A 46 -21.18 -12.23 0.64
C PRO A 46 -21.73 -13.32 1.57
N ALA A 47 -22.11 -14.47 1.01
CA ALA A 47 -22.64 -15.59 1.80
C ALA A 47 -21.60 -16.13 2.81
N ILE A 48 -20.32 -16.21 2.43
CA ILE A 48 -19.24 -16.62 3.32
C ILE A 48 -19.05 -15.60 4.45
N CYS A 49 -19.11 -14.31 4.16
CA CYS A 49 -19.01 -13.25 5.18
C CYS A 49 -20.16 -13.34 6.19
N ASP A 50 -21.39 -13.49 5.71
CA ASP A 50 -22.58 -13.62 6.57
C ASP A 50 -22.51 -14.87 7.45
N GLN A 51 -22.03 -15.99 6.90
CA GLN A 51 -21.81 -17.20 7.70
C GLN A 51 -20.79 -16.95 8.82
N CYS A 52 -19.66 -16.28 8.54
CA CYS A 52 -18.67 -15.93 9.55
C CYS A 52 -19.26 -15.05 10.66
N ALA A 53 -20.09 -14.06 10.30
CA ALA A 53 -20.74 -13.19 11.28
C ALA A 53 -21.80 -13.93 12.13
N ALA A 54 -22.42 -14.95 11.59
CA ALA A 54 -23.34 -15.81 12.36
C ALA A 54 -22.62 -16.72 13.39
N GLU A 55 -21.32 -16.96 13.20
CA GLU A 55 -20.50 -17.82 14.07
C GLU A 55 -19.85 -17.04 15.25
N ASP A 56 -19.65 -15.69 15.15
CA ASP A 56 -19.02 -14.88 16.19
C ASP A 56 -19.56 -13.43 16.18
N ASP A 57 -20.17 -12.99 17.28
CA ASP A 57 -20.80 -11.67 17.44
C ASP A 57 -19.81 -10.49 17.34
N ARG A 58 -18.51 -10.72 17.39
CA ARG A 58 -17.48 -9.71 17.18
C ARG A 58 -17.26 -9.39 15.70
N ILE A 59 -17.86 -10.17 14.78
CA ILE A 59 -17.78 -9.97 13.34
C ILE A 59 -19.00 -9.19 12.87
N ARG A 60 -18.77 -8.11 12.14
CA ARG A 60 -19.81 -7.28 11.53
C ARG A 60 -19.57 -7.19 10.03
N VAL A 61 -20.61 -7.42 9.24
CA VAL A 61 -20.57 -7.39 7.77
C VAL A 61 -21.32 -6.19 7.24
N PHE A 62 -20.76 -5.54 6.22
CA PHE A 62 -21.36 -4.42 5.53
C PHE A 62 -21.32 -4.66 4.02
N HIS A 63 -22.47 -4.91 3.41
CA HIS A 63 -22.59 -5.07 1.96
C HIS A 63 -22.88 -3.74 1.29
N LYS A 64 -21.96 -3.29 0.42
CA LYS A 64 -22.16 -2.07 -0.35
C LYS A 64 -23.10 -2.34 -1.53
N LYS A 65 -23.95 -1.36 -1.87
CA LYS A 65 -24.90 -1.47 -3.00
C LYS A 65 -24.24 -1.37 -4.38
N LYS A 66 -23.01 -0.85 -4.44
CA LYS A 66 -22.21 -0.72 -5.68
C LYS A 66 -20.74 -0.81 -5.35
N ASN A 67 -19.97 -1.35 -6.28
CA ASN A 67 -18.51 -1.35 -6.17
C ASN A 67 -17.99 0.10 -6.19
N GLY A 68 -17.22 0.46 -5.18
CA GLY A 68 -16.62 1.79 -5.01
C GLY A 68 -15.10 1.75 -4.91
N GLY A 69 -14.53 0.54 -4.99
CA GLY A 69 -13.09 0.30 -4.85
C GLY A 69 -12.63 0.24 -3.38
N VAL A 70 -11.38 -0.18 -3.20
CA VAL A 70 -10.77 -0.46 -1.91
C VAL A 70 -10.79 0.75 -0.96
N SER A 71 -10.52 1.96 -1.46
CA SER A 71 -10.59 3.20 -0.67
C SER A 71 -11.97 3.42 -0.07
N ALA A 72 -13.03 3.24 -0.85
CA ALA A 72 -14.40 3.42 -0.36
C ALA A 72 -14.80 2.33 0.64
N ALA A 73 -14.32 1.11 0.48
CA ALA A 73 -14.52 0.03 1.45
C ALA A 73 -13.78 0.32 2.76
N ARG A 74 -12.51 0.69 2.70
CA ARG A 74 -11.72 1.05 3.91
C ARG A 74 -12.32 2.25 4.64
N ASN A 75 -12.79 3.28 3.93
CA ASN A 75 -13.44 4.44 4.54
C ASN A 75 -14.76 4.07 5.24
N LEU A 76 -15.55 3.18 4.67
CA LEU A 76 -16.73 2.66 5.36
C LEU A 76 -16.33 1.94 6.64
N GLY A 77 -15.29 1.08 6.59
CA GLY A 77 -14.74 0.43 7.76
C GLY A 77 -14.27 1.42 8.83
N LEU A 78 -13.55 2.49 8.46
CA LEU A 78 -13.12 3.55 9.38
C LEU A 78 -14.30 4.25 10.05
N ASN A 79 -15.39 4.51 9.32
CA ASN A 79 -16.59 5.15 9.86
C ASN A 79 -17.35 4.24 10.84
N GLU A 80 -17.33 2.94 10.62
CA GLU A 80 -18.05 1.94 11.43
C GLU A 80 -17.22 1.40 12.61
N ALA A 81 -15.90 1.63 12.60
CA ALA A 81 -14.97 1.15 13.62
C ALA A 81 -15.22 1.80 14.98
N LYS A 82 -15.32 0.95 16.02
CA LYS A 82 -15.57 1.34 17.41
C LYS A 82 -14.31 1.27 18.28
N GLY A 83 -13.25 0.60 17.81
CA GLY A 83 -12.02 0.43 18.54
C GLY A 83 -11.22 1.72 18.71
N ASP A 84 -10.39 1.74 19.74
CA ASP A 84 -9.42 2.82 19.98
C ASP A 84 -8.24 2.74 19.00
N TYR A 85 -8.01 1.56 18.46
CA TYR A 85 -6.99 1.29 17.45
C TYR A 85 -7.58 0.59 16.24
N ILE A 86 -6.97 0.86 15.07
CA ILE A 86 -7.37 0.31 13.79
C ILE A 86 -6.24 -0.54 13.21
N ALA A 87 -6.56 -1.76 12.81
CA ALA A 87 -5.70 -2.61 11.99
C ALA A 87 -6.37 -2.89 10.65
N PHE A 88 -5.60 -2.88 9.55
CA PHE A 88 -6.09 -3.30 8.24
C PHE A 88 -5.59 -4.71 7.94
N LEU A 89 -6.41 -5.49 7.24
CA LEU A 89 -6.05 -6.83 6.76
C LEU A 89 -6.68 -7.03 5.38
N ASP A 90 -5.87 -7.38 4.38
CA ASP A 90 -6.39 -7.67 3.05
C ASP A 90 -7.02 -9.08 3.01
N ALA A 91 -8.11 -9.25 2.25
CA ALA A 91 -8.94 -10.46 2.28
C ALA A 91 -8.22 -11.74 1.82
N ASP A 92 -7.11 -11.62 1.08
CA ASP A 92 -6.27 -12.73 0.63
C ASP A 92 -5.06 -13.02 1.55
N ASP A 93 -4.87 -12.22 2.62
CA ASP A 93 -3.78 -12.32 3.58
C ASP A 93 -4.21 -12.85 4.95
N ARG A 94 -3.27 -12.91 5.91
CA ARG A 94 -3.53 -13.41 7.26
C ARG A 94 -2.62 -12.77 8.30
N PHE A 95 -3.13 -12.60 9.50
CA PHE A 95 -2.29 -12.33 10.67
C PHE A 95 -1.58 -13.59 11.16
N GLU A 96 -0.40 -13.41 11.77
CA GLU A 96 0.21 -14.42 12.61
C GLU A 96 -0.58 -14.60 13.92
N PHE A 97 -0.51 -15.79 14.53
CA PHE A 97 -1.32 -16.19 15.68
C PHE A 97 -1.31 -15.20 16.85
N ARG A 98 -0.19 -14.53 17.13
CA ARG A 98 -0.04 -13.55 18.21
C ARG A 98 0.09 -12.11 17.73
N ALA A 99 -0.37 -11.80 16.54
CA ALA A 99 -0.12 -10.50 15.92
C ALA A 99 -0.73 -9.36 16.75
N LEU A 100 -2.02 -9.41 17.03
CA LEU A 100 -2.71 -8.36 17.76
C LEU A 100 -2.18 -8.22 19.19
N GLU A 101 -1.92 -9.34 19.88
CA GLU A 101 -1.35 -9.33 21.24
C GLU A 101 0.05 -8.70 21.25
N THR A 102 0.92 -9.07 20.32
CA THR A 102 2.28 -8.52 20.24
C THR A 102 2.25 -7.01 19.98
N LEU A 103 1.43 -6.56 19.03
CA LEU A 103 1.28 -5.13 18.73
C LEU A 103 0.69 -4.37 19.91
N TRP A 104 -0.32 -4.92 20.57
CA TRP A 104 -0.93 -4.32 21.76
C TRP A 104 0.04 -4.22 22.92
N CYS A 105 0.74 -5.29 23.25
CA CYS A 105 1.75 -5.29 24.31
C CYS A 105 2.86 -4.26 24.04
N LEU A 106 3.34 -4.15 22.81
CA LEU A 106 4.36 -3.17 22.45
C LEU A 106 3.82 -1.73 22.59
N ARG A 107 2.56 -1.49 22.22
CA ARG A 107 1.88 -0.21 22.47
C ARG A 107 1.80 0.12 23.96
N GLU A 108 1.37 -0.83 24.80
CA GLU A 108 1.26 -0.63 26.24
C GLU A 108 2.63 -0.32 26.88
N GLN A 109 3.66 -1.08 26.49
CA GLN A 109 5.01 -0.92 27.06
C GLN A 109 5.66 0.40 26.68
N THR A 110 5.37 0.91 25.47
CA THR A 110 6.05 2.11 24.94
C THR A 110 5.22 3.38 25.07
N GLY A 111 3.92 3.26 25.26
CA GLY A 111 2.98 4.39 25.16
C GLY A 111 2.99 5.04 23.78
N ALA A 112 3.29 4.26 22.73
CA ALA A 112 3.26 4.74 21.35
C ALA A 112 1.83 4.91 20.88
N ASP A 113 1.58 5.95 20.08
CA ASP A 113 0.29 6.16 19.43
C ASP A 113 0.11 5.25 18.20
N THR A 114 1.21 4.69 17.71
CA THR A 114 1.21 3.78 16.56
C THR A 114 2.26 2.68 16.75
N VAL A 115 1.93 1.47 16.32
CA VAL A 115 2.86 0.34 16.35
C VAL A 115 2.99 -0.27 14.96
N GLY A 116 4.22 -0.63 14.57
CA GLY A 116 4.50 -1.25 13.28
C GLY A 116 5.25 -2.57 13.40
N CYS A 117 5.10 -3.46 12.42
CA CYS A 117 5.77 -4.75 12.38
C CYS A 117 6.37 -5.10 11.01
N ALA A 118 7.24 -6.12 11.00
CA ALA A 118 7.67 -6.78 9.78
C ALA A 118 6.55 -7.68 9.21
N HIS A 119 6.73 -8.13 7.97
CA HIS A 119 5.83 -9.10 7.35
C HIS A 119 6.60 -10.23 6.68
N LEU A 120 5.89 -11.33 6.45
CA LEU A 120 6.36 -12.52 5.78
C LEU A 120 5.75 -12.60 4.38
N ASN A 121 6.57 -12.44 3.34
CA ASN A 121 6.17 -12.70 1.96
C ASN A 121 6.11 -14.22 1.73
N LEU A 122 5.01 -14.69 1.17
CA LEU A 122 4.75 -16.08 0.83
C LEU A 122 4.52 -16.21 -0.67
N ALA A 123 5.51 -16.69 -1.40
CA ALA A 123 5.42 -16.87 -2.84
C ALA A 123 4.74 -18.21 -3.21
N PRO A 124 4.05 -18.30 -4.37
CA PRO A 124 3.41 -19.55 -4.82
C PRO A 124 4.34 -20.74 -4.98
N ASN A 125 5.62 -20.49 -5.23
CA ASN A 125 6.67 -21.54 -5.34
C ASN A 125 7.20 -22.01 -3.97
N GLY A 126 6.59 -21.57 -2.86
CA GLY A 126 7.00 -21.92 -1.50
C GLY A 126 8.12 -21.06 -0.92
N ASN A 127 8.72 -20.15 -1.68
CA ASN A 127 9.74 -19.24 -1.16
C ASN A 127 9.13 -18.28 -0.14
N LYS A 128 9.92 -18.01 0.92
CA LYS A 128 9.55 -17.12 2.00
C LYS A 128 10.63 -16.05 2.20
N SER A 129 10.23 -14.83 2.47
CA SER A 129 11.15 -13.76 2.84
C SER A 129 10.50 -12.82 3.85
N VAL A 130 11.27 -12.42 4.87
CA VAL A 130 10.84 -11.40 5.81
C VAL A 130 11.23 -10.03 5.27
N GLU A 131 10.32 -9.09 5.33
CA GLU A 131 10.56 -7.69 4.99
C GLU A 131 10.33 -6.82 6.23
N LEU A 132 11.41 -6.17 6.66
CA LEU A 132 11.37 -5.26 7.80
C LEU A 132 10.69 -3.94 7.41
N LEU A 133 10.06 -3.30 8.38
CA LEU A 133 9.55 -1.95 8.24
C LEU A 133 10.67 -0.93 8.47
N LEU A 134 11.15 -0.90 9.69
CA LEU A 134 12.29 -0.16 10.23
C LEU A 134 12.98 -1.07 11.24
N PRO A 135 14.20 -0.79 11.68
CA PRO A 135 14.79 -1.47 12.84
C PRO A 135 13.86 -1.41 14.06
N ALA A 136 13.92 -2.44 14.91
CA ALA A 136 13.13 -2.42 16.16
C ALA A 136 13.53 -1.23 17.03
N GLY A 137 12.54 -0.52 17.56
CA GLY A 137 12.78 0.67 18.38
C GLY A 137 11.56 1.55 18.56
N VAL A 138 11.77 2.67 19.23
CA VAL A 138 10.77 3.71 19.43
C VAL A 138 11.26 4.97 18.74
N TYR A 139 10.42 5.53 17.89
CA TYR A 139 10.69 6.68 17.04
C TYR A 139 9.80 7.85 17.47
N ASP A 140 10.39 9.00 17.69
CA ASP A 140 9.70 10.27 17.87
C ASP A 140 9.24 10.88 16.53
N GLU A 141 8.67 12.08 16.55
CA GLU A 141 8.20 12.77 15.34
C GLU A 141 9.29 12.92 14.28
N GLN A 142 10.55 13.19 14.68
CA GLN A 142 11.66 13.32 13.74
C GLN A 142 12.03 11.97 13.14
N GLY A 143 12.15 10.93 13.96
CA GLY A 143 12.40 9.57 13.51
C GLY A 143 11.31 9.03 12.57
N ILE A 144 10.03 9.36 12.83
CA ILE A 144 8.90 9.05 11.95
C ILE A 144 9.05 9.77 10.61
N ARG A 145 9.37 11.08 10.63
CA ARG A 145 9.58 11.84 9.39
C ARG A 145 10.70 11.25 8.55
N GLU A 146 11.84 10.95 9.14
CA GLU A 146 13.00 10.39 8.45
C GLU A 146 12.76 8.95 7.96
N GLY A 147 12.14 8.10 8.77
CA GLY A 147 11.94 6.69 8.48
C GLY A 147 10.74 6.40 7.57
N ILE A 148 9.71 7.24 7.55
CA ILE A 148 8.45 6.97 6.83
C ILE A 148 8.06 8.13 5.90
N VAL A 149 7.90 9.35 6.42
CA VAL A 149 7.32 10.46 5.64
C VAL A 149 8.23 10.85 4.48
N TYR A 150 9.52 11.03 4.73
CA TYR A 150 10.47 11.41 3.69
C TYR A 150 10.71 10.31 2.63
N PRO A 151 10.82 9.02 2.98
CA PRO A 151 10.77 7.95 1.98
C PRO A 151 9.52 7.97 1.10
N LEU A 152 8.34 8.25 1.67
CA LEU A 152 7.09 8.41 0.92
C LEU A 152 7.11 9.65 0.01
N LEU A 153 7.88 10.69 0.34
CA LEU A 153 8.07 11.87 -0.51
C LEU A 153 8.94 11.64 -1.74
N GLY A 154 9.62 10.50 -1.85
CA GLY A 154 10.40 10.18 -3.03
C GLY A 154 11.85 9.80 -2.78
N ASP A 155 12.33 9.71 -1.54
CA ASP A 155 13.67 9.22 -1.22
C ASP A 155 13.84 7.72 -1.54
N ARG A 156 12.78 7.08 -2.03
CA ARG A 156 12.74 5.66 -2.45
C ARG A 156 13.75 5.26 -3.52
N LEU A 157 14.36 6.24 -4.16
CA LEU A 157 15.28 5.95 -5.26
C LEU A 157 16.62 5.40 -4.77
N THR A 158 17.04 5.80 -3.59
CA THR A 158 18.34 5.47 -2.99
C THR A 158 18.24 4.70 -1.67
N ALA A 159 17.11 4.74 -0.99
CA ALA A 159 16.87 4.02 0.28
C ALA A 159 16.43 2.56 0.05
N PRO A 160 16.54 1.68 1.06
CA PRO A 160 15.83 0.41 1.06
C PRO A 160 14.39 0.63 0.67
N VAL A 161 13.84 -0.26 -0.15
CA VAL A 161 12.47 -0.12 -0.67
C VAL A 161 11.51 0.01 0.50
N PHE A 162 11.01 1.22 0.77
CA PHE A 162 9.93 1.42 1.71
C PHE A 162 8.62 1.13 0.97
N ASN A 163 7.99 0.00 1.29
CA ASN A 163 6.68 -0.33 0.76
C ASN A 163 5.61 0.32 1.66
N GLY A 164 4.82 1.22 1.10
CA GLY A 164 3.76 1.94 1.81
C GLY A 164 2.55 1.05 2.09
N PHE A 165 2.73 -0.07 2.79
CA PHE A 165 1.64 -0.97 3.15
C PHE A 165 1.01 -0.55 4.47
N ILE A 166 -0.31 -0.34 4.49
CA ILE A 166 -1.07 0.04 5.69
C ILE A 166 -1.25 -1.11 6.68
N TRP A 167 -1.30 -2.33 6.23
CA TRP A 167 -1.58 -3.51 7.04
C TRP A 167 -0.43 -3.92 7.99
N ARG A 168 0.69 -3.18 7.96
CA ARG A 168 1.83 -3.38 8.88
C ARG A 168 1.65 -2.68 10.23
N TYR A 169 0.57 -1.93 10.43
CA TYR A 169 0.43 -1.01 11.55
C TYR A 169 -0.83 -1.26 12.37
N LEU A 170 -0.72 -0.93 13.63
CA LEU A 170 -1.84 -0.67 14.51
C LEU A 170 -1.94 0.85 14.70
N PHE A 171 -2.95 1.47 14.12
CA PHE A 171 -3.14 2.93 14.05
C PHE A 171 -3.99 3.44 15.22
N SER A 172 -3.68 4.60 15.79
CA SER A 172 -4.57 5.30 16.71
C SER A 172 -5.82 5.81 15.98
N ALA A 173 -7.00 5.39 16.43
CA ALA A 173 -8.27 5.87 15.89
C ALA A 173 -8.50 7.36 16.23
N GLU A 174 -7.96 7.86 17.34
CA GLU A 174 -8.00 9.27 17.71
C GLU A 174 -7.31 10.16 16.68
N ILE A 175 -6.10 9.78 16.23
CA ILE A 175 -5.36 10.51 15.19
C ILE A 175 -6.18 10.51 13.88
N LEU A 176 -6.71 9.35 13.47
CA LEU A 176 -7.50 9.21 12.25
C LEU A 176 -8.74 10.11 12.28
N ARG A 177 -9.47 10.11 13.41
CA ARG A 177 -10.69 10.89 13.57
C ARG A 177 -10.42 12.40 13.70
N SER A 178 -9.45 12.80 14.53
CA SER A 178 -9.13 14.22 14.78
C SER A 178 -8.59 14.92 13.54
N ALA A 179 -7.71 14.26 12.78
CA ALA A 179 -7.16 14.80 11.54
C ALA A 179 -8.05 14.51 10.31
N ARG A 180 -9.18 13.79 10.47
CA ARG A 180 -10.14 13.39 9.42
C ARG A 180 -9.47 12.67 8.25
N ILE A 181 -8.55 11.76 8.57
CA ILE A 181 -7.76 11.03 7.57
C ILE A 181 -8.64 9.98 6.92
N THR A 182 -8.66 9.97 5.58
CA THR A 182 -9.41 9.02 4.77
C THR A 182 -8.59 8.53 3.58
N PHE A 183 -8.98 7.39 3.02
CA PHE A 183 -8.40 6.91 1.77
C PHE A 183 -8.97 7.67 0.58
N GLU A 184 -8.11 8.10 -0.32
CA GLU A 184 -8.50 8.77 -1.55
C GLU A 184 -7.77 8.17 -2.76
N GLY A 185 -8.52 7.94 -3.84
CA GLY A 185 -7.98 7.39 -5.07
C GLY A 185 -8.20 5.89 -5.23
N ALA A 186 -7.72 5.38 -6.34
CA ALA A 186 -7.85 3.96 -6.73
C ALA A 186 -6.48 3.29 -6.88
N TYR A 187 -5.40 4.00 -6.65
CA TYR A 187 -4.03 3.51 -6.77
C TYR A 187 -3.08 4.39 -5.98
N LEU A 188 -2.14 3.78 -5.25
CA LEU A 188 -1.23 4.45 -4.32
C LEU A 188 -1.95 5.18 -3.17
N GLU A 189 -3.21 4.84 -2.90
CA GLU A 189 -4.01 5.41 -1.83
C GLU A 189 -3.39 5.18 -0.45
N ASP A 190 -2.72 4.03 -0.26
CA ASP A 190 -2.01 3.68 0.97
C ASP A 190 -0.87 4.64 1.27
N GLU A 191 -0.14 5.10 0.23
CA GLU A 191 0.96 6.04 0.41
C GLU A 191 0.49 7.40 0.91
N LEU A 192 -0.61 7.90 0.34
CA LEU A 192 -1.20 9.18 0.77
C LEU A 192 -1.75 9.09 2.19
N PHE A 193 -2.44 7.99 2.50
CA PHE A 193 -2.96 7.71 3.83
C PHE A 193 -1.84 7.67 4.88
N LEU A 194 -0.78 6.90 4.62
CA LEU A 194 0.38 6.81 5.52
C LEU A 194 1.09 8.15 5.67
N MET A 195 1.28 8.89 4.58
CA MET A 195 1.93 10.19 4.63
C MET A 195 1.13 11.17 5.50
N GLU A 196 -0.20 11.24 5.31
CA GLU A 196 -1.05 12.11 6.11
C GLU A 196 -1.10 11.65 7.57
N TYR A 197 -1.23 10.36 7.84
CA TYR A 197 -1.25 9.81 9.17
C TYR A 197 0.05 10.09 9.94
N PHE A 198 1.19 9.77 9.36
CA PHE A 198 2.49 9.92 10.03
C PHE A 198 2.96 11.38 10.15
N CYS A 199 2.36 12.32 9.44
CA CYS A 199 2.53 13.74 9.73
C CYS A 199 1.79 14.19 11.02
N ASN A 200 0.85 13.40 11.54
CA ASN A 200 0.09 13.67 12.77
C ASN A 200 0.50 12.77 13.94
N ALA A 201 1.22 11.67 13.68
CA ALA A 201 1.69 10.77 14.72
C ALA A 201 2.91 11.34 15.44
N LYS A 202 2.98 11.15 16.77
CA LYS A 202 4.07 11.66 17.61
C LYS A 202 5.06 10.58 18.02
N LYS A 203 4.60 9.32 18.10
CA LYS A 203 5.41 8.23 18.63
C LYS A 203 5.06 6.92 17.94
N LEU A 204 6.05 6.30 17.30
CA LEU A 204 5.93 5.00 16.64
C LEU A 204 6.83 3.99 17.33
N ALA A 205 6.29 2.84 17.72
CA ALA A 205 7.08 1.69 18.14
C ALA A 205 7.11 0.63 17.03
N VAL A 206 8.26 0.02 16.79
CA VAL A 206 8.45 -0.97 15.72
C VAL A 206 9.04 -2.26 16.28
N THR A 207 8.49 -3.40 15.84
CA THR A 207 9.07 -4.72 16.04
C THR A 207 9.48 -5.36 14.71
N GLU A 208 10.57 -6.13 14.72
CA GLU A 208 11.04 -6.91 13.57
C GLU A 208 10.32 -8.26 13.44
N GLN A 209 9.38 -8.57 14.35
CA GLN A 209 8.59 -9.80 14.24
C GLN A 209 7.68 -9.72 13.00
N PRO A 210 7.66 -10.76 12.13
CA PRO A 210 6.80 -10.80 10.95
C PRO A 210 5.39 -11.22 11.36
N LEU A 211 4.57 -10.26 11.75
CA LEU A 211 3.23 -10.49 12.29
C LEU A 211 2.11 -10.55 11.23
N TYR A 212 2.44 -10.27 9.99
CA TYR A 212 1.55 -10.31 8.85
C TYR A 212 2.06 -11.26 7.77
N ARG A 213 1.20 -12.12 7.23
CA ARG A 213 1.49 -13.07 6.14
C ARG A 213 0.93 -12.50 4.83
N TYR A 214 1.81 -12.01 4.00
CA TYR A 214 1.48 -11.49 2.67
C TYR A 214 1.62 -12.59 1.62
N PHE A 215 0.50 -12.96 0.99
CA PHE A 215 0.46 -13.99 -0.05
C PHE A 215 0.65 -13.36 -1.43
N LEU A 216 1.83 -13.58 -2.05
CA LEU A 216 2.11 -13.09 -3.39
C LEU A 216 1.18 -13.76 -4.40
N ASN A 217 0.14 -13.04 -4.82
CA ASN A 217 -0.84 -13.55 -5.77
C ASN A 217 -0.54 -13.04 -7.19
N PRO A 218 -0.15 -13.92 -8.16
CA PRO A 218 0.09 -13.51 -9.54
C PRO A 218 -1.13 -12.89 -10.24
N SER A 219 -2.34 -13.17 -9.74
CA SER A 219 -3.60 -12.63 -10.25
C SER A 219 -4.02 -11.30 -9.61
N SER A 220 -3.19 -10.75 -8.72
CA SER A 220 -3.46 -9.47 -8.03
C SER A 220 -3.81 -8.36 -9.02
N VAL A 221 -4.71 -7.49 -8.61
CA VAL A 221 -5.16 -6.32 -9.39
C VAL A 221 -3.96 -5.41 -9.74
N THR A 222 -2.95 -5.34 -8.90
CA THR A 222 -1.73 -4.53 -9.12
C THR A 222 -0.89 -4.99 -10.31
N HIS A 223 -1.07 -6.22 -10.79
CA HIS A 223 -0.39 -6.75 -11.99
C HIS A 223 -1.18 -6.60 -13.28
N LYS A 224 -2.43 -6.12 -13.20
CA LYS A 224 -3.28 -5.92 -14.38
C LYS A 224 -3.02 -4.56 -15.03
N TYR A 225 -3.16 -4.51 -16.37
CA TYR A 225 -3.05 -3.26 -17.12
C TYR A 225 -4.15 -2.27 -16.72
N MET A 226 -3.74 -1.07 -16.34
CA MET A 226 -4.63 0.06 -16.04
C MET A 226 -4.63 1.04 -17.21
N LYS A 227 -5.73 1.12 -17.97
CA LYS A 227 -5.85 1.94 -19.18
C LYS A 227 -5.59 3.43 -18.92
N ASP A 228 -6.11 3.97 -17.83
CA ASP A 228 -6.05 5.41 -17.53
C ASP A 228 -5.00 5.74 -16.44
N PHE A 229 -3.95 4.91 -16.32
CA PHE A 229 -2.93 5.06 -15.27
C PHE A 229 -2.43 6.50 -15.11
N MET A 230 -2.08 7.18 -16.21
CA MET A 230 -1.56 8.56 -16.13
C MET A 230 -2.56 9.58 -15.57
N LYS A 231 -3.87 9.36 -15.74
CA LYS A 231 -4.92 10.21 -15.13
C LYS A 231 -5.00 9.94 -13.62
N VAL A 232 -4.94 8.66 -13.24
CA VAL A 232 -4.93 8.25 -11.82
C VAL A 232 -3.69 8.79 -11.13
N PHE A 233 -2.52 8.66 -11.75
CA PHE A 233 -1.26 9.17 -11.24
C PHE A 233 -1.25 10.70 -11.11
N ALA A 234 -1.83 11.43 -12.05
CA ALA A 234 -1.95 12.89 -11.95
C ALA A 234 -2.77 13.32 -10.74
N ARG A 235 -3.88 12.62 -10.42
CA ARG A 235 -4.69 12.86 -9.21
C ARG A 235 -3.90 12.54 -7.93
N PHE A 236 -3.17 11.43 -7.93
CA PHE A 236 -2.27 11.08 -6.83
C PHE A 236 -1.25 12.21 -6.59
N MET A 237 -0.58 12.71 -7.64
CA MET A 237 0.39 13.80 -7.51
C MET A 237 -0.24 15.10 -7.01
N GLN A 238 -1.45 15.44 -7.49
CA GLN A 238 -2.19 16.60 -7.00
C GLN A 238 -2.49 16.49 -5.50
N ARG A 239 -2.95 15.33 -5.04
CA ARG A 239 -3.22 15.09 -3.62
C ARG A 239 -1.94 15.12 -2.79
N LYS A 240 -0.88 14.48 -3.28
CA LYS A 240 0.44 14.49 -2.64
C LYS A 240 0.97 15.91 -2.47
N GLU A 241 0.83 16.76 -3.49
CA GLU A 241 1.22 18.18 -3.43
C GLU A 241 0.44 18.94 -2.35
N ALA A 242 -0.87 18.71 -2.25
CA ALA A 242 -1.69 19.31 -1.18
C ALA A 242 -1.20 18.89 0.21
N LEU A 243 -0.80 17.64 0.42
CA LEU A 243 -0.21 17.16 1.68
C LEU A 243 1.17 17.78 1.94
N VAL A 244 2.03 17.87 0.92
CA VAL A 244 3.34 18.52 1.03
C VAL A 244 3.18 19.97 1.48
N GLN A 245 2.23 20.71 0.92
CA GLN A 245 1.93 22.09 1.31
C GLN A 245 1.34 22.16 2.73
N LYS A 246 0.34 21.32 3.03
CA LYS A 246 -0.32 21.26 4.35
C LYS A 246 0.67 21.05 5.49
N TYR A 247 1.64 20.17 5.30
CA TYR A 247 2.61 19.78 6.33
C TYR A 247 4.00 20.40 6.15
N GLN A 248 4.15 21.35 5.20
CA GLN A 248 5.38 22.13 4.95
C GLN A 248 6.62 21.24 4.69
N LEU A 249 6.44 20.16 3.91
CA LEU A 249 7.47 19.14 3.71
C LEU A 249 8.49 19.49 2.60
N GLU A 250 8.23 20.49 1.77
CA GLU A 250 9.03 20.82 0.58
C GLU A 250 10.48 21.21 0.94
N ALA A 251 10.67 21.96 2.03
CA ALA A 251 12.01 22.39 2.45
C ALA A 251 12.91 21.20 2.82
N ALA A 252 12.33 20.13 3.39
CA ALA A 252 13.08 18.94 3.77
C ALA A 252 13.46 18.06 2.55
N ARG A 253 12.67 18.12 1.46
CA ARG A 253 12.85 17.30 0.25
C ARG A 253 12.50 18.09 -1.01
N PRO A 254 13.37 19.05 -1.43
CA PRO A 254 13.07 19.94 -2.57
C PRO A 254 12.82 19.21 -3.90
N GLN A 255 13.43 18.02 -4.09
CA GLN A 255 13.29 17.22 -5.32
C GLN A 255 12.17 16.18 -5.25
N TRP A 256 11.28 16.25 -4.25
CA TRP A 256 10.22 15.25 -4.05
C TRP A 256 9.35 15.05 -5.30
N ARG A 257 9.12 16.12 -6.05
CA ARG A 257 8.24 16.11 -7.23
C ARG A 257 8.87 15.33 -8.39
N GLU A 258 10.15 15.59 -8.68
CA GLU A 258 10.92 14.86 -9.69
C GLU A 258 11.07 13.39 -9.32
N ASN A 259 11.37 13.11 -8.06
CA ASN A 259 11.52 11.75 -7.55
C ASN A 259 10.19 10.96 -7.62
N SER A 260 9.08 11.57 -7.23
CA SER A 260 7.75 10.95 -7.32
C SER A 260 7.33 10.72 -8.77
N ASN A 261 7.58 11.68 -9.67
CA ASN A 261 7.31 11.54 -11.10
C ASN A 261 8.19 10.45 -11.72
N TRP A 262 9.44 10.31 -11.30
CA TRP A 262 10.30 9.22 -11.73
C TRP A 262 9.76 7.86 -11.29
N ALA A 263 9.36 7.72 -10.02
CA ALA A 263 8.73 6.49 -9.53
C ALA A 263 7.45 6.16 -10.32
N GLY A 264 6.61 7.15 -10.55
CA GLY A 264 5.40 7.01 -11.39
C GLY A 264 5.71 6.63 -12.82
N LEU A 265 6.78 7.17 -13.42
CA LEU A 265 7.23 6.79 -14.76
C LEU A 265 7.63 5.31 -14.84
N LEU A 266 8.36 4.81 -13.85
CA LEU A 266 8.72 3.37 -13.81
C LEU A 266 7.47 2.48 -13.75
N ILE A 267 6.48 2.87 -12.95
CA ILE A 267 5.20 2.16 -12.88
C ILE A 267 4.45 2.26 -14.21
N ALA A 268 4.39 3.44 -14.82
CA ALA A 268 3.74 3.67 -16.11
C ALA A 268 4.34 2.80 -17.22
N ILE A 269 5.68 2.72 -17.28
CA ILE A 269 6.39 1.84 -18.24
C ILE A 269 6.01 0.38 -17.98
N GLY A 270 6.06 -0.07 -16.72
CA GLY A 270 5.65 -1.43 -16.34
C GLY A 270 4.21 -1.74 -16.71
N ASN A 271 3.29 -0.80 -16.48
CA ASN A 271 1.89 -0.90 -16.83
C ASN A 271 1.69 -1.01 -18.35
N GLU A 272 2.36 -0.18 -19.17
CA GLU A 272 2.24 -0.28 -20.63
C GLU A 272 2.75 -1.61 -21.18
N TYR A 273 3.79 -2.19 -20.57
CA TYR A 273 4.30 -3.50 -20.99
C TYR A 273 3.68 -4.68 -20.21
N ALA A 274 2.62 -4.47 -19.43
CA ALA A 274 1.91 -5.57 -18.79
C ALA A 274 1.39 -6.58 -19.81
N ALA A 275 1.41 -7.89 -19.48
CA ALA A 275 0.94 -8.94 -20.37
C ALA A 275 -0.55 -8.79 -20.70
N SER A 276 -1.35 -8.29 -19.76
CA SER A 276 -2.79 -8.03 -19.93
C SER A 276 -3.12 -6.78 -20.78
N ASN A 277 -2.11 -5.98 -21.21
CA ASN A 277 -2.34 -4.82 -22.06
C ASN A 277 -2.61 -5.27 -23.50
N PRO A 278 -3.81 -5.00 -24.09
CA PRO A 278 -4.19 -5.48 -25.42
C PRO A 278 -3.49 -4.75 -26.58
N LYS A 279 -2.76 -3.66 -26.32
CA LYS A 279 -2.05 -2.90 -27.36
C LYS A 279 -0.99 -3.74 -28.06
N THR A 280 -0.75 -3.47 -29.34
CA THR A 280 0.42 -4.02 -30.06
C THR A 280 1.72 -3.51 -29.47
N VAL A 281 2.81 -4.28 -29.61
CA VAL A 281 4.14 -3.89 -29.10
C VAL A 281 4.58 -2.51 -29.61
N ARG A 282 4.30 -2.22 -30.89
CA ARG A 282 4.58 -0.89 -31.48
C ARG A 282 3.82 0.23 -30.77
N LEU A 283 2.53 0.02 -30.52
CA LEU A 283 1.70 1.02 -29.85
C LEU A 283 2.11 1.20 -28.37
N LYS A 284 2.49 0.11 -27.68
CA LYS A 284 3.08 0.19 -26.31
C LYS A 284 4.32 1.08 -26.31
N GLN A 285 5.24 0.87 -27.26
CA GLN A 285 6.46 1.67 -27.38
C GLN A 285 6.17 3.14 -27.64
N GLU A 286 5.24 3.45 -28.58
CA GLU A 286 4.87 4.84 -28.86
C GLU A 286 4.22 5.50 -27.61
N THR A 287 3.31 4.79 -26.92
CA THR A 287 2.72 5.30 -25.66
C THR A 287 3.79 5.60 -24.60
N VAL A 288 4.80 4.73 -24.44
CA VAL A 288 5.90 4.99 -23.50
C VAL A 288 6.70 6.23 -23.90
N LYS A 289 6.99 6.42 -25.19
CA LYS A 289 7.65 7.64 -25.69
C LYS A 289 6.83 8.90 -25.39
N GLU A 290 5.51 8.84 -25.62
CA GLU A 290 4.61 9.95 -25.31
C GLU A 290 4.58 10.29 -23.82
N ILE A 291 4.53 9.26 -22.93
CA ILE A 291 4.62 9.44 -21.48
C ILE A 291 5.94 10.13 -21.12
N CYS A 292 7.08 9.69 -21.64
CA CYS A 292 8.39 10.28 -21.35
C CYS A 292 8.52 11.74 -21.83
N ARG A 293 7.77 12.14 -22.88
CA ARG A 293 7.77 13.51 -23.40
C ARG A 293 6.88 14.48 -22.62
N ARG A 294 6.05 14.01 -21.68
CA ARG A 294 5.26 14.89 -20.84
C ARG A 294 6.19 15.79 -20.01
N PRO A 295 5.88 17.09 -19.85
CA PRO A 295 6.78 18.05 -19.23
C PRO A 295 7.27 17.61 -17.83
N GLU A 296 6.36 17.09 -17.00
CA GLU A 296 6.66 16.61 -15.65
C GLU A 296 7.58 15.37 -15.67
N MET A 297 7.39 14.46 -16.64
CA MET A 297 8.21 13.26 -16.77
C MET A 297 9.58 13.60 -17.37
N ALA A 298 9.62 14.51 -18.36
CA ALA A 298 10.88 14.97 -18.95
C ALA A 298 11.78 15.64 -17.89
N LYS A 299 11.21 16.47 -17.00
CA LYS A 299 11.93 17.05 -15.86
C LYS A 299 12.48 15.97 -14.93
N ALA A 300 11.65 14.99 -14.58
CA ALA A 300 12.07 13.87 -13.72
C ALA A 300 13.21 13.06 -14.36
N ILE A 301 13.12 12.76 -15.67
CA ILE A 301 14.17 12.07 -16.44
C ILE A 301 15.47 12.85 -16.45
N ALA A 302 15.42 14.17 -16.61
CA ALA A 302 16.60 15.02 -16.59
C ALA A 302 17.26 15.05 -15.20
N ALA A 303 16.46 15.16 -14.16
CA ALA A 303 16.93 15.29 -12.77
C ALA A 303 17.50 13.99 -12.19
N ILE A 304 16.99 12.79 -12.63
CA ILE A 304 17.40 11.53 -12.02
C ILE A 304 18.89 11.22 -12.22
N THR A 305 19.57 10.86 -11.15
CA THR A 305 20.92 10.32 -11.19
C THR A 305 20.83 8.79 -11.11
N PRO A 306 21.28 8.04 -12.14
CA PRO A 306 21.18 6.57 -12.13
C PRO A 306 22.01 5.90 -11.02
N MET A 307 23.09 6.56 -10.57
CA MET A 307 23.96 6.07 -9.49
C MET A 307 23.18 5.94 -8.18
N GLY A 308 23.28 4.78 -7.53
CA GLY A 308 22.52 4.47 -6.29
C GLY A 308 21.18 3.76 -6.51
N LEU A 309 20.68 3.71 -7.75
CA LEU A 309 19.51 2.88 -8.07
C LEU A 309 19.88 1.38 -8.12
N SER A 310 18.90 0.50 -7.93
CA SER A 310 19.11 -0.94 -8.21
C SER A 310 19.50 -1.16 -9.69
N PRO A 311 20.26 -2.21 -10.03
CA PRO A 311 20.76 -2.43 -11.39
C PRO A 311 19.67 -2.36 -12.47
N ASN A 312 18.49 -2.95 -12.20
CA ASN A 312 17.36 -2.90 -13.13
C ASN A 312 16.82 -1.47 -13.32
N LYS A 313 16.73 -0.69 -12.25
CA LYS A 313 16.26 0.71 -12.31
C LYS A 313 17.31 1.60 -13.02
N GLN A 314 18.61 1.36 -12.79
CA GLN A 314 19.69 2.04 -13.50
C GLN A 314 19.61 1.80 -15.01
N MET A 315 19.41 0.55 -15.42
CA MET A 315 19.28 0.19 -16.84
C MET A 315 18.09 0.88 -17.49
N VAL A 316 16.93 0.88 -16.85
CA VAL A 316 15.74 1.61 -17.35
C VAL A 316 16.04 3.11 -17.45
N ALA A 317 16.65 3.71 -16.43
CA ALA A 317 17.01 5.12 -16.43
C ALA A 317 17.94 5.48 -17.61
N ASN A 318 18.97 4.68 -17.85
CA ASN A 318 19.90 4.87 -18.96
C ASN A 318 19.20 4.76 -20.32
N PHE A 319 18.33 3.77 -20.51
CA PHE A 319 17.60 3.61 -21.76
C PHE A 319 16.61 4.77 -22.01
N VAL A 320 15.94 5.24 -20.97
CA VAL A 320 15.00 6.37 -21.09
C VAL A 320 15.76 7.67 -21.37
N LYS A 321 16.84 7.96 -20.64
CA LYS A 321 17.70 9.13 -20.88
C LYS A 321 18.34 9.15 -22.27
N GLY A 322 18.80 8.00 -22.71
CA GLY A 322 19.44 7.84 -24.05
C GLY A 322 18.44 7.74 -25.20
N GLY A 323 17.12 7.72 -24.94
CA GLY A 323 16.12 7.54 -25.98
C GLY A 323 16.08 6.13 -26.59
N HIS A 324 16.66 5.13 -25.94
CA HIS A 324 16.81 3.77 -26.43
C HIS A 324 15.52 2.93 -26.22
N PHE A 325 14.38 3.46 -26.65
CA PHE A 325 13.06 2.85 -26.42
C PHE A 325 12.89 1.49 -27.08
N PHE A 326 13.59 1.22 -28.19
CA PHE A 326 13.57 -0.11 -28.81
C PHE A 326 14.18 -1.16 -27.87
N ILE A 327 15.35 -0.89 -27.31
CA ILE A 327 16.03 -1.80 -26.37
C ILE A 327 15.17 -2.00 -25.10
N LEU A 328 14.64 -0.93 -24.57
CA LEU A 328 13.71 -0.97 -23.45
C LEU A 328 12.50 -1.88 -23.73
N THR A 329 11.94 -1.76 -24.93
CA THR A 329 10.81 -2.59 -25.37
C THR A 329 11.19 -4.07 -25.43
N GLN A 330 12.36 -4.43 -26.00
CA GLN A 330 12.81 -5.81 -26.06
C GLN A 330 13.05 -6.39 -24.67
N MET A 331 13.64 -5.61 -23.76
CA MET A 331 13.82 -6.03 -22.37
C MET A 331 12.50 -6.41 -21.68
N TYR A 332 11.48 -5.56 -21.82
CA TYR A 332 10.15 -5.84 -21.22
C TYR A 332 9.43 -6.99 -21.92
N ARG A 333 9.63 -7.18 -23.24
CA ARG A 333 9.10 -8.35 -23.96
C ARG A 333 9.65 -9.65 -23.40
N LEU A 334 10.95 -9.72 -23.19
CA LEU A 334 11.60 -10.92 -22.60
C LEU A 334 11.13 -11.15 -21.17
N LYS A 335 11.04 -10.08 -20.36
CA LYS A 335 10.59 -10.18 -18.97
C LYS A 335 9.14 -10.66 -18.84
N ASN A 336 8.24 -10.16 -19.66
CA ASN A 336 6.79 -10.36 -19.53
C ASN A 336 6.24 -11.40 -20.54
N ARG A 337 7.12 -12.01 -21.35
CA ARG A 337 6.73 -12.98 -22.41
C ARG A 337 5.64 -12.46 -23.35
N ILE A 338 5.71 -11.19 -23.77
CA ILE A 338 4.78 -10.48 -24.67
C ILE A 338 5.38 -10.30 -26.08
#